data_775d71603434cac1d7554df430d2f4cb
#
_entry.id   775d71603434cac1d7554df430d2f4cb
#
_cell.length_a   1.000
_cell.length_b   1.000
_cell.length_c   1.000
_cell.angle_alpha   90.00
_cell.angle_beta   90.00
_cell.angle_gamma   90.00
#
_symmetry.space_group_name_H-M   'P 1'
#
loop_
_entity.id
_entity.type
_entity.pdbx_description
1 polymer ?
#
loop_
_entity_poly.entity_id
_entity_poly.type
_entity_poly.pdbx_seq_one_letter_code
_entity_poly.pdbx_strand_id
1 'polypeptide(L)'
;MQTISLSIVQIESDASGYVRYLTKAEQPQELLKARMKKEGWTYISQEGAGYFFEKDGRQEIVTMKKWNHFYMIYDLKLKVANLAD
;
A
#
# COMPACT_ATOMS: atom_id res chain seq x y z
N MET A 1 -1.98 -22.03 -13.57
CA MET A 1 -1.72 -21.41 -13.25
C MET A 1 -1.32 -20.74 -12.87
N GLN A 2 -1.19 -20.23 -12.43
CA GLN A 2 -0.75 -19.56 -12.00
C GLN A 2 -0.29 -18.81 -11.42
N THR A 3 -0.04 -18.60 -11.35
CA THR A 3 0.50 -17.95 -10.68
C THR A 3 0.47 -16.96 -10.33
N ILE A 4 0.38 -16.77 -9.69
CA ILE A 4 0.49 -15.66 -9.33
C ILE A 4 1.47 -15.23 -8.57
N SER A 5 2.22 -14.55 -8.90
CA SER A 5 3.26 -14.04 -8.12
C SER A 5 2.73 -13.29 -6.94
N LEU A 6 3.38 -13.33 -5.86
CA LEU A 6 3.10 -12.51 -4.77
C LEU A 6 3.30 -11.12 -5.14
N SER A 7 2.37 -10.32 -4.86
CA SER A 7 2.44 -8.95 -5.26
C SER A 7 2.94 -8.06 -4.15
N ILE A 8 2.57 -8.32 -2.91
CA ILE A 8 2.93 -7.47 -1.78
C ILE A 8 3.27 -8.31 -0.57
N VAL A 9 4.41 -8.02 0.07
CA VAL A 9 4.78 -8.69 1.32
C VAL A 9 5.07 -7.66 2.38
N GLN A 10 4.70 -7.96 3.60
CA GLN A 10 5.02 -7.11 4.73
C GLN A 10 6.47 -7.34 5.12
N ILE A 11 7.25 -6.28 5.22
CA ILE A 11 8.66 -6.43 5.56
C ILE A 11 9.01 -5.88 6.92
N GLU A 12 8.15 -5.02 7.48
CA GLU A 12 8.53 -4.38 8.73
C GLU A 12 7.34 -3.69 9.34
N SER A 13 7.29 -3.68 10.67
CA SER A 13 6.39 -2.77 11.37
C SER A 13 7.19 -2.18 12.51
N ASP A 14 7.04 -0.88 12.76
CA ASP A 14 7.88 -0.25 13.74
C ASP A 14 7.10 0.21 14.96
N ALA A 15 7.85 0.64 15.98
CA ALA A 15 7.26 1.00 17.24
C ALA A 15 6.45 2.28 17.18
N SER A 16 6.59 3.05 16.11
CA SER A 16 5.82 4.28 15.98
C SER A 16 4.43 4.04 15.40
N GLY A 17 4.08 2.81 15.11
CA GLY A 17 2.74 2.49 14.64
C GLY A 17 2.59 2.45 13.13
N TYR A 18 3.68 2.31 12.41
CA TYR A 18 3.65 2.17 10.96
C TYR A 18 4.05 0.78 10.53
N VAL A 19 3.52 0.35 9.39
CA VAL A 19 3.90 -0.92 8.80
C VAL A 19 4.36 -0.65 7.37
N ARG A 20 5.33 -1.43 6.93
CA ARG A 20 5.94 -1.25 5.63
C ARG A 20 5.77 -2.50 4.80
N TYR A 21 5.39 -2.31 3.55
CA TYR A 21 5.17 -3.41 2.61
C TYR A 21 6.05 -3.20 1.38
N LEU A 22 6.49 -4.31 0.78
CA LEU A 22 7.34 -4.30 -0.39
C LEU A 22 6.60 -4.91 -1.56
N THR A 23 6.70 -4.31 -2.73
CA THR A 23 6.11 -4.87 -3.93
C THR A 23 7.06 -4.74 -5.11
N LYS A 24 6.96 -5.69 -6.04
CA LYS A 24 7.71 -5.67 -7.29
C LYS A 24 6.78 -5.45 -8.48
N ALA A 25 5.56 -5.03 -8.24
CA ALA A 25 4.57 -4.87 -9.29
C ALA A 25 5.00 -3.85 -10.33
N GLU A 26 4.60 -4.07 -11.57
CA GLU A 26 4.90 -3.14 -12.65
C GLU A 26 4.11 -1.85 -12.52
N GLN A 27 2.91 -1.94 -11.96
CA GLN A 27 2.07 -0.78 -11.74
C GLN A 27 1.70 -0.69 -10.27
N PRO A 28 2.65 -0.27 -9.44
CA PRO A 28 2.43 -0.29 -7.99
C PRO A 28 1.30 0.64 -7.54
N GLN A 29 1.05 1.74 -8.28
CA GLN A 29 -0.05 2.62 -7.94
C GLN A 29 -1.39 1.93 -8.10
N GLU A 30 -1.57 1.21 -9.20
CA GLU A 30 -2.82 0.53 -9.47
C GLU A 30 -3.03 -0.63 -8.52
N LEU A 31 -1.95 -1.32 -8.19
CA LEU A 31 -2.03 -2.41 -7.23
C LEU A 31 -2.44 -1.89 -5.86
N LEU A 32 -1.85 -0.78 -5.43
CA LEU A 32 -2.20 -0.17 -4.15
C LEU A 32 -3.68 0.19 -4.10
N LYS A 33 -4.17 0.83 -5.15
CA LYS A 33 -5.58 1.22 -5.19
C LYS A 33 -6.49 0.00 -5.13
N ALA A 34 -6.13 -1.07 -5.83
CA ALA A 34 -6.95 -2.28 -5.84
C ALA A 34 -6.96 -2.94 -4.47
N ARG A 35 -5.81 -3.00 -3.80
CA ARG A 35 -5.74 -3.61 -2.48
C ARG A 35 -6.48 -2.81 -1.44
N MET A 36 -6.36 -1.48 -1.49
CA MET A 36 -7.09 -0.63 -0.56
C MET A 36 -8.59 -0.74 -0.79
N LYS A 37 -9.01 -0.81 -2.05
CA LYS A 37 -10.42 -0.98 -2.36
C LYS A 37 -10.95 -2.28 -1.79
N LYS A 38 -10.17 -3.34 -1.86
CA LYS A 38 -10.55 -4.62 -1.33
C LYS A 38 -10.78 -4.56 0.18
N GLU A 39 -10.06 -3.66 0.87
CA GLU A 39 -10.20 -3.45 2.30
C GLU A 39 -11.28 -2.41 2.64
N GLY A 40 -12.01 -1.93 1.63
CA GLY A 40 -13.09 -0.99 1.86
C GLY A 40 -12.72 0.47 1.71
N TRP A 41 -11.50 0.76 1.28
CA TRP A 41 -11.05 2.14 1.14
C TRP A 41 -11.25 2.66 -0.27
N THR A 42 -11.60 3.93 -0.38
CA THR A 42 -11.81 4.60 -1.66
C THR A 42 -10.66 5.56 -1.90
N TYR A 43 -10.07 5.47 -3.07
CA TYR A 43 -9.00 6.39 -3.46
C TYR A 43 -9.58 7.79 -3.67
N ILE A 44 -8.93 8.80 -3.11
CA ILE A 44 -9.37 10.18 -3.23
C ILE A 44 -8.43 10.97 -4.11
N SER A 45 -7.15 11.01 -3.78
CA SER A 45 -6.21 11.84 -4.51
C SER A 45 -4.78 11.42 -4.20
N GLN A 46 -3.87 11.97 -4.97
CA GLN A 46 -2.44 11.74 -4.78
C GLN A 46 -1.75 13.09 -4.70
N GLU A 47 -0.85 13.24 -3.71
CA GLU A 47 -0.02 14.42 -3.62
C GLU A 47 1.41 13.95 -3.35
N GLY A 48 2.29 14.16 -4.32
CA GLY A 48 3.65 13.65 -4.23
C GLY A 48 3.65 12.14 -4.06
N ALA A 49 4.29 11.66 -3.03
CA ALA A 49 4.36 10.24 -2.75
C ALA A 49 3.19 9.73 -1.91
N GLY A 50 2.29 10.61 -1.52
CA GLY A 50 1.18 10.25 -0.64
C GLY A 50 -0.10 9.99 -1.40
N TYR A 51 -0.72 8.85 -1.14
CA TYR A 51 -2.00 8.45 -1.74
C TYR A 51 -3.05 8.49 -0.65
N PHE A 52 -4.10 9.28 -0.87
CA PHE A 52 -5.13 9.51 0.14
C PHE A 52 -6.34 8.62 -0.13
N PHE A 53 -6.83 7.98 0.92
CA PHE A 53 -7.97 7.08 0.84
C PHE A 53 -8.97 7.44 1.94
N GLU A 54 -10.23 7.09 1.70
CA GLU A 54 -11.30 7.37 2.66
C GLU A 54 -12.11 6.11 2.92
N LYS A 55 -12.52 5.93 4.17
CA LYS A 55 -13.41 4.84 4.56
C LYS A 55 -14.20 5.29 5.77
N ASP A 56 -15.52 5.24 5.66
CA ASP A 56 -16.43 5.57 6.77
C ASP A 56 -16.13 6.95 7.38
N GLY A 57 -15.85 7.93 6.53
CA GLY A 57 -15.59 9.29 7.00
C GLY A 57 -14.19 9.53 7.52
N ARG A 58 -13.32 8.53 7.48
CA ARG A 58 -11.94 8.66 7.91
C ARG A 58 -11.04 8.73 6.70
N GLN A 59 -10.01 9.55 6.77
CA GLN A 59 -9.00 9.61 5.73
C GLN A 59 -7.69 9.06 6.25
N GLU A 60 -7.03 8.28 5.41
CA GLU A 60 -5.70 7.77 5.72
C GLU A 60 -4.81 7.96 4.51
N ILE A 61 -3.51 7.98 4.76
CA ILE A 61 -2.54 8.19 3.71
C ILE A 61 -1.61 6.99 3.63
N VAL A 62 -1.34 6.55 2.41
CA VAL A 62 -0.33 5.53 2.16
C VAL A 62 0.78 6.20 1.38
N THR A 63 1.99 6.17 1.89
CA THR A 63 3.13 6.77 1.20
C THR A 63 3.82 5.68 0.40
N MET A 64 4.12 5.99 -0.86
CA MET A 64 4.81 5.05 -1.72
C MET A 64 6.14 5.64 -2.12
N LYS A 65 7.20 4.83 -2.02
CA LYS A 65 8.49 5.29 -2.44
C LYS A 65 9.27 4.16 -3.09
N LYS A 66 10.21 4.53 -3.94
CA LYS A 66 11.02 3.59 -4.67
C LYS A 66 12.16 3.14 -3.78
N TRP A 67 12.34 1.82 -3.64
CA TRP A 67 13.47 1.29 -2.90
C TRP A 67 14.66 1.11 -3.85
N ASN A 68 14.41 0.54 -5.03
CA ASN A 68 15.44 0.43 -6.05
C ASN A 68 14.74 0.24 -7.39
N HIS A 69 15.47 -0.18 -8.42
CA HIS A 69 14.88 -0.30 -9.75
C HIS A 69 13.76 -1.33 -9.82
N PHE A 70 13.71 -2.26 -8.89
CA PHE A 70 12.78 -3.38 -8.98
C PHE A 70 11.67 -3.33 -7.94
N TYR A 71 11.83 -2.56 -6.86
CA TYR A 71 10.89 -2.64 -5.73
C TYR A 71 10.40 -1.28 -5.31
N MET A 72 9.13 -1.25 -4.91
CA MET A 72 8.52 -0.08 -4.29
C MET A 72 8.09 -0.44 -2.88
N ILE A 73 8.04 0.56 -2.02
CA ILE A 73 7.64 0.39 -0.63
C ILE A 73 6.40 1.19 -0.36
N TYR A 74 5.42 0.57 0.32
CA TYR A 74 4.24 1.26 0.82
C TYR A 74 4.38 1.40 2.34
N ASP A 75 4.19 2.62 2.86
CA ASP A 75 4.17 2.88 4.30
C ASP A 75 2.79 3.34 4.69
N LEU A 76 2.21 2.76 5.71
CA LEU A 76 0.92 3.20 6.24
C LEU A 76 0.83 2.86 7.72
N LYS A 77 -0.16 3.44 8.40
CA LYS A 77 -0.36 3.16 9.82
C LYS A 77 -0.82 1.74 10.03
N LEU A 78 -0.44 1.17 11.16
CA LEU A 78 -0.92 -0.15 11.54
C LEU A 78 -2.44 -0.13 11.63
N LYS A 79 -3.05 -1.25 11.30
CA LYS A 79 -4.49 -1.47 11.40
C LYS A 79 -5.34 -0.67 10.43
N VAL A 80 -4.72 0.08 9.51
CA VAL A 80 -5.47 0.74 8.47
C VAL A 80 -5.93 -0.30 7.44
N ALA A 81 -5.01 -1.09 6.95
CA ALA A 81 -5.31 -2.13 5.98
C ALA A 81 -4.16 -3.12 5.94
N ASN A 82 -4.47 -4.36 5.57
CA ASN A 82 -3.43 -5.35 5.35
C ASN A 82 -3.22 -5.46 3.85
N LEU A 83 -2.11 -4.93 3.36
CA LEU A 83 -1.82 -4.93 1.94
C LEU A 83 -1.13 -6.21 1.47
N ALA A 84 -0.65 -7.02 2.40
CA ALA A 84 0.06 -8.24 2.03
C ALA A 84 -0.86 -9.28 1.43
N ASP A 85 -0.32 -10.09 0.56
CA ASP A 85 -1.05 -11.21 -0.03
C ASP A 85 -1.37 -12.29 0.98
#